data_1f92f8eb6c5177a573ce4ab32033cde9
#
_entry.id   1f92f8eb6c5177a573ce4ab32033cde9
#
_cell.length_a   1.000
_cell.length_b   1.000
_cell.length_c   1.000
_cell.angle_alpha   90.00
_cell.angle_beta   90.00
_cell.angle_gamma   90.00
#
_symmetry.space_group_name_H-M   'P 1'
#
loop_
_entity.id
_entity.type
_entity.pdbx_description
1 polymer ?
#
loop_
_entity_poly.entity_id
_entity_poly.type
_entity_poly.pdbx_seq_one_letter_code
_entity_poly.pdbx_strand_id
1 'polypeptide(L)'
;EIRRTNEVASLYCTNPKCPAKCIKAFTLFVSRDAMNIDGLSEATLEKFVDLGLVREFADLYHLNQHKETIISQEGFGEKSYQNLINSIETSRKTTLPRVIFGLGIVNIGAANAKMLCRYFDYNLERMQSADVQTLSAIEGVGEVIATAFYDYMHEAENLGKLERLLAELEIEVP
;
A
#
# COMPACT_ATOMS: atom_id res chain seq x y z
N GLU A 1 -16.58 11.45 6.23
CA GLU A 1 -18.00 11.50 6.22
C GLU A 1 -18.58 10.87 4.97
N ILE A 2 -19.61 10.08 5.13
CA ILE A 2 -20.23 9.38 4.02
C ILE A 2 -21.44 10.11 3.50
N ARG A 3 -21.48 10.27 2.19
CA ARG A 3 -22.56 10.98 1.64
C ARG A 3 -23.66 10.05 1.36
N ARG A 4 -24.77 10.40 1.88
CA ARG A 4 -25.83 9.54 1.75
C ARG A 4 -26.42 9.55 0.45
N THR A 5 -26.56 10.56 -0.16
CA THR A 5 -27.29 10.58 -1.37
C THR A 5 -26.68 9.62 -2.25
N ASN A 6 -25.67 9.23 -1.91
CA ASN A 6 -25.04 8.41 -2.81
C ASN A 6 -25.00 7.14 -2.25
N GLU A 7 -25.93 6.83 -1.81
CA GLU A 7 -25.91 5.70 -1.14
C GLU A 7 -25.35 4.72 -1.88
N VAL A 8 -25.53 4.80 -2.94
CA VAL A 8 -25.04 3.88 -3.73
C VAL A 8 -23.71 4.10 -3.55
N ALA A 9 -23.57 5.29 -3.62
CA ALA A 9 -22.34 5.64 -3.51
C ALA A 9 -21.94 5.56 -2.16
N SER A 10 -22.73 5.22 -1.46
CA SER A 10 -22.42 5.12 -0.08
C SER A 10 -21.15 4.43 -0.03
N LEU A 11 -20.76 3.99 -1.05
CA LEU A 11 -19.67 3.26 -1.04
C LEU A 11 -18.61 4.25 -1.18
N TYR A 12 -18.94 5.47 -1.47
CA TYR A 12 -17.99 6.45 -1.74
C TYR A 12 -17.77 7.29 -0.54
N CYS A 13 -16.63 7.34 -0.03
CA CYS A 13 -16.29 8.16 1.10
C CYS A 13 -15.28 9.22 0.69
N THR A 14 -15.58 10.48 1.00
CA THR A 14 -14.68 11.57 0.62
C THR A 14 -13.66 11.86 1.71
N ASN A 15 -13.80 11.26 2.86
CA ASN A 15 -12.86 11.49 3.96
C ASN A 15 -11.61 10.65 3.73
N PRO A 16 -10.44 11.26 3.58
CA PRO A 16 -9.21 10.51 3.35
C PRO A 16 -8.85 9.54 4.47
N LYS A 17 -9.43 9.74 5.64
CA LYS A 17 -9.17 8.83 6.74
C LYS A 17 -10.31 7.85 6.95
N CYS A 18 -11.20 7.74 5.96
CA CYS A 18 -12.33 6.85 6.07
C CYS A 18 -11.86 5.39 6.18
N PRO A 19 -12.36 4.62 7.12
CA PRO A 19 -11.96 3.22 7.29
C PRO A 19 -12.16 2.39 6.03
N ALA A 20 -13.22 2.65 5.29
CA ALA A 20 -13.47 1.89 4.06
C ALA A 20 -12.35 2.09 3.04
N LYS A 21 -11.84 3.31 2.91
CA LYS A 21 -10.76 3.59 1.97
C LYS A 21 -9.49 2.94 2.49
N CYS A 22 -9.27 2.99 3.79
CA CYS A 22 -8.11 2.41 4.40
C CYS A 22 -8.07 0.91 4.16
N ILE A 23 -9.21 0.25 4.35
CA ILE A 23 -9.29 -1.19 4.18
C ILE A 23 -9.03 -1.58 2.73
N LYS A 24 -9.57 -0.82 1.77
CA LYS A 24 -9.34 -1.11 0.36
C LYS A 24 -7.87 -0.94 0.03
N ALA A 25 -7.23 0.09 0.56
CA ALA A 25 -5.82 0.31 0.31
C ALA A 25 -4.97 -0.84 0.86
N PHE A 26 -5.31 -1.32 2.07
CA PHE A 26 -4.59 -2.44 2.65
C PHE A 26 -4.83 -3.72 1.85
N THR A 27 -6.06 -3.92 1.37
CA THR A 27 -6.38 -5.11 0.60
C THR A 27 -5.52 -5.17 -0.66
N LEU A 28 -5.33 -4.03 -1.32
CA LEU A 28 -4.49 -3.96 -2.50
C LEU A 28 -3.02 -4.19 -2.11
N PHE A 29 -2.58 -3.54 -1.03
CA PHE A 29 -1.19 -3.63 -0.61
C PHE A 29 -0.76 -5.07 -0.32
N VAL A 30 -1.64 -5.87 0.30
CA VAL A 30 -1.30 -7.25 0.63
C VAL A 30 -1.58 -8.24 -0.49
N SER A 31 -2.12 -7.77 -1.62
CA SER A 31 -2.51 -8.65 -2.71
C SER A 31 -1.31 -9.33 -3.36
N ARG A 32 -1.60 -10.36 -4.13
CA ARG A 32 -0.55 -11.17 -4.74
C ARG A 32 0.41 -10.39 -5.62
N ASP A 33 -0.09 -9.41 -6.36
CA ASP A 33 0.77 -8.65 -7.28
C ASP A 33 1.49 -7.51 -6.57
N ALA A 34 1.16 -7.27 -5.32
CA ALA A 34 1.84 -6.26 -4.51
C ALA A 34 2.76 -6.97 -3.52
N MET A 35 2.49 -6.86 -2.21
CA MET A 35 3.38 -7.43 -1.21
C MET A 35 3.12 -8.91 -0.94
N ASN A 36 2.01 -9.45 -1.43
CA ASN A 36 1.69 -10.88 -1.33
C ASN A 36 1.78 -11.41 0.10
N ILE A 37 1.03 -10.78 0.99
CA ILE A 37 1.00 -11.19 2.39
C ILE A 37 -0.22 -12.07 2.62
N ASP A 38 -0.01 -13.30 3.07
CA ASP A 38 -1.09 -14.21 3.36
C ASP A 38 -1.59 -13.99 4.77
N GLY A 39 -2.82 -14.34 5.03
CA GLY A 39 -3.38 -14.26 6.37
C GLY A 39 -4.10 -12.96 6.68
N LEU A 40 -4.15 -12.04 5.72
CA LEU A 40 -4.82 -10.78 5.92
C LEU A 40 -5.98 -10.64 4.95
N SER A 41 -7.10 -11.28 5.29
CA SER A 41 -8.31 -11.12 4.49
C SER A 41 -8.90 -9.74 4.78
N GLU A 42 -9.88 -9.34 3.99
CA GLU A 42 -10.53 -8.06 4.18
C GLU A 42 -11.14 -7.98 5.58
N ALA A 43 -11.77 -9.06 6.03
CA ALA A 43 -12.37 -9.08 7.37
C ALA A 43 -11.32 -8.91 8.46
N THR A 44 -10.16 -9.54 8.29
CA THR A 44 -9.09 -9.44 9.25
C THR A 44 -8.54 -8.02 9.28
N LEU A 45 -8.38 -7.41 8.11
CA LEU A 45 -7.89 -6.05 8.01
C LEU A 45 -8.87 -5.08 8.68
N GLU A 46 -10.18 -5.33 8.52
CA GLU A 46 -11.20 -4.50 9.16
C GLU A 46 -11.03 -4.55 10.68
N LYS A 47 -10.79 -5.74 11.21
CA LYS A 47 -10.62 -5.89 12.65
C LYS A 47 -9.38 -5.13 13.12
N PHE A 48 -8.30 -5.25 12.39
CA PHE A 48 -7.06 -4.60 12.79
C PHE A 48 -7.17 -3.07 12.71
N VAL A 49 -7.87 -2.56 11.71
CA VAL A 49 -8.09 -1.13 11.58
C VAL A 49 -8.99 -0.65 12.73
N ASP A 50 -10.05 -1.40 13.02
CA ASP A 50 -10.99 -1.03 14.09
C ASP A 50 -10.31 -1.04 15.46
N LEU A 51 -9.38 -1.95 15.66
CA LEU A 51 -8.64 -2.04 16.91
C LEU A 51 -7.52 -1.00 17.01
N GLY A 52 -7.31 -0.27 15.93
CA GLY A 52 -6.26 0.74 15.90
C GLY A 52 -4.85 0.16 15.79
N LEU A 53 -4.74 -1.10 15.38
CA LEU A 53 -3.43 -1.74 15.26
C LEU A 53 -2.68 -1.29 14.02
N VAL A 54 -3.40 -0.99 12.94
CA VAL A 54 -2.77 -0.54 11.69
C VAL A 54 -3.47 0.72 11.18
N ARG A 55 -2.69 1.69 10.77
CA ARG A 55 -3.21 2.93 10.19
C ARG A 55 -2.52 3.23 8.87
N GLU A 56 -1.31 2.73 8.70
CA GLU A 56 -0.59 2.89 7.45
C GLU A 56 0.14 1.58 7.18
N PHE A 57 0.68 1.43 5.98
CA PHE A 57 1.26 0.15 5.57
C PHE A 57 2.43 -0.29 6.46
N ALA A 58 3.23 0.66 6.93
CA ALA A 58 4.37 0.33 7.78
C ALA A 58 3.93 -0.35 9.08
N ASP A 59 2.71 -0.06 9.54
CA ASP A 59 2.22 -0.66 10.77
C ASP A 59 2.05 -2.17 10.66
N LEU A 60 1.88 -2.69 9.45
CA LEU A 60 1.76 -4.13 9.26
C LEU A 60 3.05 -4.83 9.72
N TYR A 61 4.18 -4.16 9.61
CA TYR A 61 5.47 -4.74 9.98
C TYR A 61 5.76 -4.62 11.48
N HIS A 62 4.81 -4.04 12.22
CA HIS A 62 4.91 -3.92 13.67
C HIS A 62 3.80 -4.68 14.39
N LEU A 63 3.08 -5.55 13.69
CA LEU A 63 1.99 -6.32 14.30
C LEU A 63 2.50 -7.26 15.39
N ASN A 64 3.77 -7.63 15.35
CA ASN A 64 4.33 -8.48 16.38
C ASN A 64 4.32 -7.81 17.75
N GLN A 65 4.14 -6.50 17.82
CA GLN A 65 4.04 -5.79 19.07
C GLN A 65 2.64 -5.95 19.68
N HIS A 66 1.70 -6.47 18.89
CA HIS A 66 0.31 -6.62 19.32
C HIS A 66 -0.12 -8.09 19.37
N LYS A 67 0.83 -8.98 19.60
CA LYS A 67 0.56 -10.41 19.57
C LYS A 67 -0.62 -10.82 20.42
N GLU A 68 -0.65 -10.39 21.67
CA GLU A 68 -1.71 -10.80 22.58
C GLU A 68 -3.07 -10.31 22.10
N THR A 69 -3.16 -9.10 21.62
CA THR A 69 -4.41 -8.57 21.11
C THR A 69 -4.87 -9.38 19.91
N ILE A 70 -3.93 -9.72 19.02
CA ILE A 70 -4.27 -10.45 17.80
C ILE A 70 -4.75 -11.86 18.09
N ILE A 71 -4.05 -12.60 18.93
CA ILE A 71 -4.41 -13.98 19.19
C ILE A 71 -5.70 -14.08 20.02
N SER A 72 -6.11 -12.99 20.65
CA SER A 72 -7.34 -13.00 21.40
C SER A 72 -8.57 -12.77 20.51
N GLN A 73 -8.37 -12.45 19.25
CA GLN A 73 -9.49 -12.21 18.35
C GLN A 73 -10.11 -13.52 17.90
N GLU A 74 -11.43 -13.53 17.73
CA GLU A 74 -12.12 -14.71 17.29
C GLU A 74 -11.60 -15.12 15.92
N GLY A 75 -11.32 -16.36 15.71
CA GLY A 75 -10.79 -16.84 14.44
C GLY A 75 -9.28 -16.78 14.36
N PHE A 76 -8.65 -16.22 15.38
CA PHE A 76 -7.20 -16.16 15.41
C PHE A 76 -6.69 -16.98 16.58
N GLY A 77 -5.59 -17.61 16.43
CA GLY A 77 -4.93 -18.32 17.50
C GLY A 77 -3.45 -18.11 17.30
N GLU A 78 -2.65 -18.76 18.08
CA GLU A 78 -1.21 -18.61 18.00
C GLU A 78 -0.68 -19.06 16.65
N LYS A 79 -1.23 -20.13 16.10
CA LYS A 79 -0.78 -20.63 14.81
C LYS A 79 -1.08 -19.65 13.70
N SER A 80 -2.30 -19.10 13.67
CA SER A 80 -2.68 -18.13 12.66
C SER A 80 -1.81 -16.88 12.77
N TYR A 81 -1.52 -16.47 14.00
CA TYR A 81 -0.66 -15.33 14.24
C TYR A 81 0.74 -15.62 13.69
N GLN A 82 1.29 -16.80 14.00
CA GLN A 82 2.62 -17.14 13.56
C GLN A 82 2.71 -17.17 12.03
N ASN A 83 1.70 -17.76 11.40
CA ASN A 83 1.67 -17.82 9.93
C ASN A 83 1.62 -16.41 9.35
N LEU A 84 0.83 -15.53 9.95
CA LEU A 84 0.72 -14.16 9.47
C LEU A 84 2.07 -13.43 9.61
N ILE A 85 2.71 -13.55 10.76
CA ILE A 85 3.98 -12.88 10.99
C ILE A 85 5.05 -13.41 10.05
N ASN A 86 5.06 -14.72 9.80
CA ASN A 86 6.01 -15.30 8.87
C ASN A 86 5.81 -14.76 7.46
N SER A 87 4.56 -14.59 7.05
CA SER A 87 4.25 -14.05 5.73
C SER A 87 4.67 -12.59 5.63
N ILE A 88 4.45 -11.82 6.68
CA ILE A 88 4.84 -10.42 6.73
C ILE A 88 6.37 -10.31 6.64
N GLU A 89 7.09 -11.14 7.38
CA GLU A 89 8.55 -11.08 7.34
C GLU A 89 9.08 -11.45 5.97
N THR A 90 8.45 -12.43 5.31
CA THR A 90 8.85 -12.81 3.96
C THR A 90 8.63 -11.65 3.00
N SER A 91 7.57 -10.87 3.21
CA SER A 91 7.23 -9.78 2.31
C SER A 91 8.20 -8.60 2.43
N ARG A 92 9.06 -8.58 3.46
CA ARG A 92 10.02 -7.48 3.59
C ARG A 92 10.99 -7.47 2.42
N LYS A 93 11.28 -8.63 1.84
CA LYS A 93 12.12 -8.69 0.65
C LYS A 93 11.20 -8.57 -0.56
N THR A 94 11.31 -7.47 -1.26
CA THR A 94 10.40 -7.21 -2.36
C THR A 94 11.10 -6.35 -3.41
N THR A 95 10.40 -5.94 -4.44
CA THR A 95 10.97 -5.12 -5.50
C THR A 95 10.22 -3.80 -5.55
N LEU A 96 10.86 -2.78 -6.09
CA LEU A 96 10.26 -1.46 -6.16
C LEU A 96 8.94 -1.45 -6.96
N PRO A 97 8.82 -2.13 -8.11
CA PRO A 97 7.55 -2.14 -8.82
C PRO A 97 6.39 -2.67 -7.97
N ARG A 98 6.65 -3.68 -7.15
CA ARG A 98 5.60 -4.22 -6.30
C ARG A 98 5.18 -3.20 -5.26
N VAL A 99 6.12 -2.47 -4.69
CA VAL A 99 5.81 -1.44 -3.70
C VAL A 99 4.99 -0.33 -4.36
N ILE A 100 5.42 0.14 -5.53
CA ILE A 100 4.71 1.21 -6.24
C ILE A 100 3.27 0.77 -6.54
N PHE A 101 3.09 -0.44 -7.03
CA PHE A 101 1.76 -0.94 -7.31
C PHE A 101 0.94 -1.03 -6.03
N GLY A 102 1.55 -1.52 -4.95
CA GLY A 102 0.87 -1.68 -3.67
C GLY A 102 0.44 -0.38 -3.01
N LEU A 103 1.08 0.74 -3.38
CA LEU A 103 0.71 2.03 -2.83
C LEU A 103 -0.69 2.45 -3.28
N GLY A 104 -1.19 1.83 -4.35
CA GLY A 104 -2.55 2.14 -4.79
C GLY A 104 -2.69 3.50 -5.45
N ILE A 105 -1.64 3.97 -6.12
CA ILE A 105 -1.71 5.26 -6.80
C ILE A 105 -2.71 5.12 -7.94
N VAL A 106 -3.62 6.05 -8.03
CA VAL A 106 -4.71 5.98 -9.00
C VAL A 106 -4.14 5.87 -10.43
N ASN A 107 -4.75 5.04 -11.24
CA ASN A 107 -4.37 4.79 -12.64
C ASN A 107 -3.02 4.09 -12.84
N ILE A 108 -2.35 3.67 -11.77
CA ILE A 108 -1.09 2.97 -11.91
C ILE A 108 -1.26 1.50 -11.55
N GLY A 109 -1.21 0.65 -12.55
CA GLY A 109 -1.27 -0.79 -12.35
C GLY A 109 0.11 -1.38 -12.30
N ALA A 110 0.18 -2.72 -12.26
CA ALA A 110 1.46 -3.42 -12.15
C ALA A 110 2.39 -3.13 -13.33
N ALA A 111 1.83 -3.08 -14.55
CA ALA A 111 2.65 -2.82 -15.73
C ALA A 111 3.23 -1.42 -15.72
N ASN A 112 2.41 -0.43 -15.30
CA ASN A 112 2.86 0.95 -15.25
C ASN A 112 3.94 1.12 -14.19
N ALA A 113 3.79 0.43 -13.06
CA ALA A 113 4.79 0.48 -12.01
C ALA A 113 6.13 -0.04 -12.50
N LYS A 114 6.09 -1.13 -13.27
CA LYS A 114 7.31 -1.70 -13.83
C LYS A 114 7.97 -0.74 -14.82
N MET A 115 7.16 -0.10 -15.66
CA MET A 115 7.69 0.83 -16.65
C MET A 115 8.36 2.02 -15.98
N LEU A 116 7.69 2.58 -14.95
CA LEU A 116 8.26 3.72 -14.25
C LEU A 116 9.58 3.35 -13.58
N CYS A 117 9.62 2.20 -12.91
CA CYS A 117 10.82 1.79 -12.22
C CYS A 117 11.95 1.53 -13.20
N ARG A 118 11.64 0.91 -14.33
CA ARG A 118 12.67 0.58 -15.32
C ARG A 118 13.26 1.83 -15.94
N TYR A 119 12.40 2.81 -16.22
CA TYR A 119 12.86 4.05 -16.86
C TYR A 119 13.86 4.77 -15.96
N PHE A 120 13.64 4.78 -14.65
CA PHE A 120 14.51 5.47 -13.72
C PHE A 120 15.57 4.55 -13.11
N ASP A 121 15.75 3.37 -13.70
CA ASP A 121 16.73 2.40 -13.24
C ASP A 121 16.55 2.07 -11.76
N TYR A 122 15.30 1.95 -11.34
CA TYR A 122 14.92 1.59 -9.98
C TYR A 122 15.43 2.59 -8.93
N ASN A 123 15.61 3.83 -9.33
CA ASN A 123 16.05 4.89 -8.42
C ASN A 123 14.83 5.71 -7.98
N LEU A 124 14.36 5.47 -6.77
CA LEU A 124 13.16 6.12 -6.28
C LEU A 124 13.33 7.63 -6.16
N GLU A 125 14.50 8.10 -5.77
CA GLU A 125 14.74 9.53 -5.65
C GLU A 125 14.56 10.23 -6.97
N ARG A 126 15.03 9.63 -8.05
CA ARG A 126 14.87 10.22 -9.38
C ARG A 126 13.39 10.21 -9.78
N MET A 127 12.68 9.14 -9.41
CA MET A 127 11.25 9.06 -9.70
C MET A 127 10.49 10.15 -8.96
N GLN A 128 10.87 10.42 -7.73
CA GLN A 128 10.19 11.43 -6.92
C GLN A 128 10.48 12.84 -7.39
N SER A 129 11.64 13.06 -7.99
CA SER A 129 11.98 14.40 -8.44
C SER A 129 11.59 14.69 -9.89
N ALA A 130 11.07 13.68 -10.61
CA ALA A 130 10.68 13.88 -11.99
C ALA A 130 9.41 14.73 -12.08
N ASP A 131 9.33 15.60 -13.09
CA ASP A 131 8.13 16.41 -13.27
C ASP A 131 7.14 15.68 -14.20
N VAL A 132 5.96 16.25 -14.36
CA VAL A 132 4.91 15.63 -15.16
C VAL A 132 5.36 15.48 -16.62
N GLN A 133 6.11 16.43 -17.15
CA GLN A 133 6.54 16.36 -18.52
C GLN A 133 7.50 15.17 -18.72
N THR A 134 8.43 15.00 -17.83
CA THR A 134 9.38 13.89 -17.91
C THR A 134 8.62 12.57 -17.79
N LEU A 135 7.69 12.48 -16.84
CA LEU A 135 6.95 11.25 -16.63
C LEU A 135 6.06 10.92 -17.82
N SER A 136 5.39 11.92 -18.40
CA SER A 136 4.48 11.65 -19.50
C SER A 136 5.20 11.31 -20.79
N ALA A 137 6.48 11.61 -20.86
CA ALA A 137 7.28 11.28 -22.03
C ALA A 137 7.69 9.80 -22.05
N ILE A 138 7.51 9.11 -20.92
CA ILE A 138 7.86 7.69 -20.84
C ILE A 138 6.85 6.90 -21.66
N GLU A 139 7.34 6.04 -22.53
CA GLU A 139 6.48 5.23 -23.38
C GLU A 139 5.56 4.40 -22.51
N GLY A 140 4.28 4.42 -22.77
CA GLY A 140 3.31 3.67 -21.99
C GLY A 140 2.78 4.42 -20.79
N VAL A 141 3.32 5.60 -20.50
CA VAL A 141 2.86 6.42 -19.39
C VAL A 141 2.28 7.68 -19.97
N GLY A 142 1.02 7.85 -19.94
CA GLY A 142 0.39 9.06 -20.47
C GLY A 142 0.30 10.14 -19.43
N GLU A 143 -0.30 11.26 -19.81
CA GLU A 143 -0.43 12.41 -18.92
C GLU A 143 -1.23 12.08 -17.66
N VAL A 144 -2.24 11.25 -17.78
CA VAL A 144 -3.09 10.88 -16.63
C VAL A 144 -2.25 10.15 -15.59
N ILE A 145 -1.46 9.17 -16.02
CA ILE A 145 -0.62 8.39 -15.12
C ILE A 145 0.49 9.26 -14.56
N ALA A 146 1.08 10.09 -15.41
CA ALA A 146 2.17 10.98 -15.00
C ALA A 146 1.69 11.94 -13.92
N THR A 147 0.51 12.53 -14.10
CA THR A 147 -0.03 13.47 -13.13
C THR A 147 -0.35 12.78 -11.82
N ALA A 148 -0.94 11.58 -11.89
CA ALA A 148 -1.30 10.84 -10.67
C ALA A 148 -0.04 10.50 -9.87
N PHE A 149 1.01 10.06 -10.53
CA PHE A 149 2.25 9.69 -9.86
C PHE A 149 2.93 10.94 -9.27
N TYR A 150 2.97 12.01 -10.03
CA TYR A 150 3.58 13.26 -9.58
C TYR A 150 2.86 13.78 -8.34
N ASP A 151 1.53 13.83 -8.39
CA ASP A 151 0.75 14.35 -7.28
C ASP A 151 0.96 13.49 -6.03
N TYR A 152 1.00 12.17 -6.18
CA TYR A 152 1.21 11.29 -5.05
C TYR A 152 2.59 11.56 -4.43
N MET A 153 3.61 11.70 -5.25
CA MET A 153 4.97 11.85 -4.75
C MET A 153 5.28 13.24 -4.22
N HIS A 154 4.37 14.19 -4.44
CA HIS A 154 4.57 15.54 -3.93
C HIS A 154 3.60 15.87 -2.79
N GLU A 155 2.93 14.84 -2.24
CA GLU A 155 2.08 15.02 -1.10
C GLU A 155 2.89 14.63 0.13
N ALA A 156 3.11 15.57 1.04
CA ALA A 156 3.97 15.34 2.21
C ALA A 156 3.54 14.14 3.05
N GLU A 157 2.23 13.97 3.21
CA GLU A 157 1.74 12.85 4.01
C GLU A 157 2.09 11.52 3.36
N ASN A 158 1.95 11.44 2.03
CA ASN A 158 2.29 10.22 1.30
C ASN A 158 3.78 9.91 1.40
N LEU A 159 4.61 10.94 1.30
CA LEU A 159 6.06 10.73 1.38
C LEU A 159 6.48 10.24 2.76
N GLY A 160 5.86 10.79 3.81
CA GLY A 160 6.15 10.34 5.16
C GLY A 160 5.80 8.88 5.37
N LYS A 161 4.62 8.46 4.86
CA LYS A 161 4.20 7.08 4.97
C LYS A 161 5.11 6.17 4.17
N LEU A 162 5.51 6.62 2.98
CA LEU A 162 6.38 5.83 2.12
C LEU A 162 7.75 5.64 2.76
N GLU A 163 8.31 6.70 3.37
CA GLU A 163 9.59 6.60 4.03
C GLU A 163 9.54 5.58 5.17
N ARG A 164 8.48 5.63 5.97
CA ARG A 164 8.34 4.70 7.08
C ARG A 164 8.18 3.27 6.57
N LEU A 165 7.46 3.10 5.46
CA LEU A 165 7.30 1.78 4.87
C LEU A 165 8.61 1.25 4.34
N LEU A 166 9.35 2.07 3.60
CA LEU A 166 10.61 1.64 3.00
C LEU A 166 11.65 1.26 4.07
N ALA A 167 11.56 1.89 5.25
CA ALA A 167 12.45 1.55 6.34
C ALA A 167 12.23 0.12 6.83
N GLU A 168 11.03 -0.45 6.56
CA GLU A 168 10.73 -1.80 6.98
C GLU A 168 11.02 -2.83 5.88
N LEU A 169 11.36 -2.38 4.68
CA LEU A 169 11.50 -3.27 3.54
C LEU A 169 12.94 -3.37 3.05
N GLU A 170 13.21 -4.48 2.37
CA GLU A 170 14.50 -4.69 1.76
C GLU A 170 14.19 -4.77 0.28
N ILE A 171 14.47 -3.71 -0.46
CA ILE A 171 14.13 -3.62 -1.88
C ILE A 171 15.25 -4.25 -2.69
N GLU A 172 14.87 -5.25 -3.50
CA GLU A 172 15.84 -5.92 -4.35
C GLU A 172 15.86 -5.25 -5.71
N VAL A 173 17.04 -5.04 -6.27
CA VAL A 173 17.19 -4.44 -7.58
C VAL A 173 17.58 -5.55 -8.55
N PRO A 174 16.87 -5.67 -9.68
CA PRO A 174 17.16 -6.75 -10.63
C PRO A 174 18.53 -6.58 -11.29
#